data_6909776bdbccfeb4c84e1ac35c25e1fa
#
_entry.id   6909776bdbccfeb4c84e1ac35c25e1fa
#
_cell.length_a   1.000
_cell.length_b   1.000
_cell.length_c   1.000
_cell.angle_alpha   90.00
_cell.angle_beta   90.00
_cell.angle_gamma   90.00
#
_symmetry.space_group_name_H-M   'P 1'
#
loop_
_entity.id
_entity.type
_entity.pdbx_description
1 polymer ?
#
loop_
_entity_poly.entity_id
_entity_poly.type
_entity_poly.pdbx_seq_one_letter_code
_entity_poly.pdbx_strand_id
1 'polypeptide(L)'
;VMPAFDKKLDQTKCVGCGQCAAVCTTGAITVKNQIGQAWQALHDPKNRVVVQIAPAVRVALGEEFGLPAGANVMDKLVKALKLMGVEEVYDTNFAADMTTISEAQEFLDRLKNGGPFPMFTSCCPAWVKYLELNDPKYLHNISSCKSPMEMFAAVLRDKYREKDAADGRRTYHVAIMPCTAKKMEAARPEFTQEGRPDVDLVIT
;
A
#
# COMPACT_ATOMS: atom_id res chain seq x y z
N VAL A 1 14.68 12.86 -17.97
CA VAL A 1 14.61 11.49 -18.53
C VAL A 1 13.15 11.16 -18.74
N MET A 2 12.76 10.81 -19.96
CA MET A 2 11.37 10.46 -20.31
C MET A 2 11.36 9.13 -21.08
N PRO A 3 10.26 8.37 -21.01
CA PRO A 3 10.08 7.21 -21.88
C PRO A 3 10.13 7.61 -23.37
N ALA A 4 10.45 6.64 -24.23
CA ALA A 4 10.47 6.87 -25.66
C ALA A 4 9.10 7.36 -26.18
N PHE A 5 9.12 8.20 -27.22
CA PHE A 5 7.93 8.75 -27.89
C PHE A 5 7.04 9.61 -26.99
N ASP A 6 7.63 10.33 -26.02
CA ASP A 6 6.94 11.24 -25.08
C ASP A 6 5.79 10.60 -24.31
N LYS A 7 5.79 9.28 -24.17
CA LYS A 7 4.77 8.55 -23.41
C LYS A 7 4.96 8.77 -21.91
N LYS A 8 3.87 8.85 -21.18
CA LYS A 8 3.89 8.77 -19.72
C LYS A 8 4.26 7.35 -19.26
N LEU A 9 4.81 7.21 -18.05
CA LEU A 9 5.21 5.89 -17.51
C LEU A 9 4.02 4.90 -17.43
N ASP A 10 2.82 5.39 -17.12
CA ASP A 10 1.58 4.61 -17.08
C ASP A 10 1.13 4.08 -18.46
N GLN A 11 1.63 4.70 -19.54
CA GLN A 11 1.39 4.28 -20.93
C GLN A 11 2.46 3.33 -21.46
N THR A 12 3.36 2.88 -20.60
CA THR A 12 4.46 1.97 -20.94
C THR A 12 4.31 0.64 -20.17
N LYS A 13 5.26 -0.28 -20.38
CA LYS A 13 5.33 -1.51 -19.59
C LYS A 13 5.90 -1.31 -18.18
N CYS A 14 5.83 -0.10 -17.62
CA CYS A 14 6.29 0.20 -16.28
C CYS A 14 5.39 -0.46 -15.23
N VAL A 15 6.00 -1.20 -14.32
CA VAL A 15 5.32 -1.86 -13.19
C VAL A 15 5.44 -1.08 -11.87
N GLY A 16 6.04 0.11 -11.89
CA GLY A 16 6.14 0.99 -10.73
C GLY A 16 7.12 0.50 -9.64
N CYS A 17 8.03 -0.40 -9.95
CA CYS A 17 8.92 -1.04 -8.95
C CYS A 17 9.98 -0.09 -8.34
N GLY A 18 10.21 1.10 -8.91
CA GLY A 18 11.16 2.08 -8.38
C GLY A 18 12.63 1.83 -8.70
N GLN A 19 12.99 0.73 -9.38
CA GLN A 19 14.40 0.39 -9.65
C GLN A 19 15.11 1.46 -10.49
N CYS A 20 14.42 2.08 -11.44
CA CYS A 20 15.00 3.16 -12.22
C CYS A 20 15.41 4.37 -11.35
N ALA A 21 14.65 4.68 -10.31
CA ALA A 21 15.00 5.74 -9.35
C ALA A 21 16.19 5.33 -8.48
N ALA A 22 16.24 4.06 -8.02
CA ALA A 22 17.30 3.56 -7.18
C ALA A 22 18.68 3.57 -7.87
N VAL A 23 18.73 3.36 -9.20
CA VAL A 23 19.99 3.33 -9.97
C VAL A 23 20.27 4.61 -10.75
N CYS A 24 19.44 5.64 -10.62
CA CYS A 24 19.60 6.90 -11.35
C CYS A 24 20.74 7.73 -10.75
N THR A 25 21.91 7.70 -11.37
CA THR A 25 23.11 8.41 -10.90
C THR A 25 22.98 9.94 -10.89
N THR A 26 22.08 10.49 -11.70
CA THR A 26 21.85 11.95 -11.82
C THR A 26 20.69 12.43 -10.95
N GLY A 27 19.94 11.54 -10.29
CA GLY A 27 18.72 11.89 -9.54
C GLY A 27 17.57 12.43 -10.41
N ALA A 28 17.65 12.25 -11.74
CA ALA A 28 16.61 12.74 -12.67
C ALA A 28 15.30 11.95 -12.55
N ILE A 29 15.37 10.71 -12.07
CA ILE A 29 14.19 9.87 -11.80
C ILE A 29 14.03 9.79 -10.29
N THR A 30 12.90 10.27 -9.80
CA THR A 30 12.58 10.28 -8.37
C THR A 30 11.24 9.62 -8.12
N VAL A 31 11.07 9.09 -6.92
CA VAL A 31 9.76 8.63 -6.45
C VAL A 31 8.88 9.84 -6.14
N LYS A 32 7.60 9.78 -6.50
CA LYS A 32 6.64 10.87 -6.21
C LYS A 32 6.61 11.16 -4.72
N ASN A 33 7.08 12.35 -4.33
CA ASN A 33 7.02 12.81 -2.95
C ASN A 33 5.58 13.24 -2.61
N GLN A 34 5.06 12.72 -1.51
CA GLN A 34 3.71 12.99 -1.03
C GLN A 34 3.69 13.51 0.43
N ILE A 35 4.86 13.88 0.98
CA ILE A 35 4.97 14.41 2.35
C ILE A 35 4.10 15.64 2.56
N GLY A 36 4.08 16.56 1.58
CA GLY A 36 3.22 17.76 1.65
C GLY A 36 1.73 17.43 1.79
N GLN A 37 1.25 16.38 1.10
CA GLN A 37 -0.13 15.91 1.21
C GLN A 37 -0.40 15.31 2.60
N ALA A 38 0.56 14.58 3.17
CA ALA A 38 0.44 14.04 4.52
C ALA A 38 0.32 15.16 5.56
N TRP A 39 1.14 16.20 5.45
CA TRP A 39 1.06 17.36 6.34
C TRP A 39 -0.27 18.12 6.20
N GLN A 40 -0.75 18.32 4.97
CA GLN A 40 -2.06 18.93 4.74
C GLN A 40 -3.18 18.10 5.39
N ALA A 41 -3.14 16.77 5.24
CA ALA A 41 -4.13 15.90 5.85
C ALA A 41 -4.10 15.96 7.39
N LEU A 42 -2.91 16.00 8.00
CA LEU A 42 -2.74 16.10 9.46
C LEU A 42 -3.25 17.42 10.03
N HIS A 43 -3.15 18.53 9.28
CA HIS A 43 -3.59 19.85 9.74
C HIS A 43 -5.04 20.19 9.38
N ASP A 44 -5.70 19.34 8.59
CA ASP A 44 -7.12 19.54 8.29
C ASP A 44 -7.99 18.96 9.43
N PRO A 45 -8.71 19.78 10.20
CA PRO A 45 -9.53 19.31 11.31
C PRO A 45 -10.69 18.41 10.88
N LYS A 46 -11.04 18.41 9.59
CA LYS A 46 -12.05 17.52 9.02
C LYS A 46 -11.54 16.10 8.83
N ASN A 47 -10.24 15.89 8.89
CA ASN A 47 -9.65 14.56 8.75
C ASN A 47 -9.39 13.91 10.12
N ARG A 48 -9.65 12.63 10.17
CA ARG A 48 -9.12 11.69 11.15
C ARG A 48 -7.99 10.93 10.50
N VAL A 49 -6.75 11.32 10.73
CA VAL A 49 -5.62 10.63 10.11
C VAL A 49 -5.31 9.34 10.86
N VAL A 50 -5.41 8.23 10.14
CA VAL A 50 -5.01 6.90 10.64
C VAL A 50 -3.88 6.35 9.76
N VAL A 51 -2.94 5.65 10.36
CA VAL A 51 -1.73 5.16 9.68
C VAL A 51 -1.62 3.66 9.83
N GLN A 52 -1.29 2.95 8.75
CA GLN A 52 -0.79 1.58 8.80
C GLN A 52 0.71 1.55 8.44
N ILE A 53 1.48 0.70 9.12
CA ILE A 53 2.92 0.56 8.95
C ILE A 53 3.24 -0.84 8.44
N ALA A 54 3.98 -0.93 7.32
CA ALA A 54 4.47 -2.20 6.80
C ALA A 54 5.59 -2.80 7.70
N PRO A 55 5.67 -4.14 7.79
CA PRO A 55 6.66 -4.82 8.65
C PRO A 55 8.10 -4.41 8.39
N ALA A 56 8.49 -4.23 7.12
CA ALA A 56 9.87 -3.87 6.77
C ALA A 56 10.27 -2.48 7.23
N VAL A 57 9.33 -1.52 7.30
CA VAL A 57 9.63 -0.14 7.71
C VAL A 57 10.14 -0.09 9.15
N ARG A 58 9.55 -0.86 10.06
CA ARG A 58 9.94 -0.85 11.48
C ARG A 58 11.33 -1.41 11.76
N VAL A 59 11.90 -2.19 10.84
CA VAL A 59 13.25 -2.78 10.99
C VAL A 59 14.30 -2.11 10.11
N ALA A 60 13.89 -1.30 9.14
CA ALA A 60 14.80 -0.54 8.27
C ALA A 60 14.99 0.92 8.74
N LEU A 61 13.93 1.56 9.23
CA LEU A 61 13.95 2.99 9.56
C LEU A 61 15.00 3.36 10.62
N GLY A 62 15.33 2.45 11.54
CA GLY A 62 16.32 2.68 12.58
C GLY A 62 17.71 3.02 12.05
N GLU A 63 18.08 2.48 10.89
CA GLU A 63 19.38 2.71 10.27
C GLU A 63 19.58 4.17 9.89
N GLU A 64 18.54 4.86 9.45
CA GLU A 64 18.57 6.30 9.12
C GLU A 64 18.83 7.19 10.37
N PHE A 65 18.65 6.63 11.55
CA PHE A 65 18.93 7.29 12.85
C PHE A 65 20.16 6.69 13.57
N GLY A 66 21.03 5.99 12.86
CA GLY A 66 22.27 5.42 13.38
C GLY A 66 22.08 4.22 14.32
N LEU A 67 20.92 3.58 14.30
CA LEU A 67 20.71 2.34 15.04
C LEU A 67 21.28 1.14 14.26
N PRO A 68 21.60 0.03 14.94
CA PRO A 68 22.05 -1.19 14.25
C PRO A 68 21.03 -1.67 13.21
N ALA A 69 21.55 -2.26 12.12
CA ALA A 69 20.72 -2.85 11.07
C ALA A 69 19.72 -3.85 11.66
N GLY A 70 18.48 -3.78 11.21
CA GLY A 70 17.41 -4.65 11.67
C GLY A 70 16.84 -4.32 13.06
N ALA A 71 17.27 -3.24 13.69
CA ALA A 71 16.71 -2.82 14.98
C ALA A 71 15.22 -2.46 14.85
N ASN A 72 14.37 -3.14 15.61
CA ASN A 72 12.93 -2.85 15.61
C ASN A 72 12.65 -1.53 16.32
N VAL A 73 12.13 -0.56 15.59
CA VAL A 73 11.80 0.79 16.07
C VAL A 73 10.29 1.06 16.12
N MET A 74 9.44 0.03 16.10
CA MET A 74 7.99 0.18 16.03
C MET A 74 7.44 1.11 17.09
N ASP A 75 7.83 0.92 18.37
CA ASP A 75 7.33 1.73 19.49
C ASP A 75 7.72 3.22 19.34
N LYS A 76 8.97 3.47 18.89
CA LYS A 76 9.45 4.83 18.63
C LYS A 76 8.71 5.48 17.49
N LEU A 77 8.46 4.71 16.40
CA LEU A 77 7.74 5.19 15.24
C LEU A 77 6.28 5.51 15.58
N VAL A 78 5.60 4.62 16.31
CA VAL A 78 4.23 4.85 16.80
C VAL A 78 4.19 6.13 17.65
N LYS A 79 5.13 6.29 18.59
CA LYS A 79 5.20 7.49 19.44
C LYS A 79 5.42 8.75 18.62
N ALA A 80 6.33 8.72 17.63
CA ALA A 80 6.60 9.86 16.77
C ALA A 80 5.35 10.27 15.96
N LEU A 81 4.67 9.30 15.34
CA LEU A 81 3.44 9.55 14.56
C LEU A 81 2.32 10.13 15.44
N LYS A 82 2.15 9.61 16.68
CA LYS A 82 1.20 10.17 17.64
C LYS A 82 1.54 11.62 18.02
N LEU A 83 2.81 11.94 18.21
CA LEU A 83 3.24 13.32 18.49
C LEU A 83 3.04 14.27 17.31
N MET A 84 3.06 13.75 16.07
CA MET A 84 2.75 14.51 14.85
C MET A 84 1.24 14.75 14.65
N GLY A 85 0.38 14.15 15.47
CA GLY A 85 -1.07 14.32 15.39
C GLY A 85 -1.82 13.17 14.71
N VAL A 86 -1.16 12.04 14.41
CA VAL A 86 -1.86 10.85 13.93
C VAL A 86 -2.76 10.29 15.02
N GLU A 87 -4.04 10.13 14.72
CA GLU A 87 -5.03 9.68 15.71
C GLU A 87 -4.87 8.21 16.07
N GLU A 88 -4.65 7.33 15.07
CA GLU A 88 -4.40 5.91 15.30
C GLU A 88 -3.30 5.36 14.39
N VAL A 89 -2.50 4.45 14.93
CA VAL A 89 -1.42 3.77 14.22
C VAL A 89 -1.60 2.26 14.34
N TYR A 90 -1.50 1.58 13.23
CA TYR A 90 -1.76 0.15 13.08
C TYR A 90 -0.57 -0.58 12.46
N ASP A 91 -0.45 -1.86 12.79
CA ASP A 91 0.50 -2.78 12.15
C ASP A 91 -0.20 -3.50 10.97
N THR A 92 0.35 -3.38 9.77
CA THR A 92 -0.17 -4.08 8.58
C THR A 92 -0.13 -5.61 8.72
N ASN A 93 0.64 -6.17 9.66
CA ASN A 93 0.65 -7.61 9.94
C ASN A 93 -0.73 -8.16 10.26
N PHE A 94 -1.58 -7.41 10.95
CA PHE A 94 -2.96 -7.82 11.20
C PHE A 94 -3.70 -8.18 9.90
N ALA A 95 -3.57 -7.34 8.88
CA ALA A 95 -4.18 -7.61 7.59
C ALA A 95 -3.44 -8.67 6.77
N ALA A 96 -2.13 -8.85 7.01
CA ALA A 96 -1.38 -9.94 6.41
C ALA A 96 -1.88 -11.31 6.90
N ASP A 97 -2.22 -11.42 8.18
CA ASP A 97 -2.85 -12.63 8.75
C ASP A 97 -4.21 -12.89 8.10
N MET A 98 -5.03 -11.85 7.94
CA MET A 98 -6.33 -11.96 7.24
C MET A 98 -6.14 -12.41 5.79
N THR A 99 -5.17 -11.82 5.07
CA THR A 99 -4.86 -12.21 3.70
C THR A 99 -4.43 -13.67 3.63
N THR A 100 -3.57 -14.11 4.54
CA THR A 100 -3.11 -15.50 4.60
C THR A 100 -4.28 -16.48 4.77
N ILE A 101 -5.20 -16.19 5.67
CA ILE A 101 -6.39 -17.02 5.90
C ILE A 101 -7.27 -17.05 4.64
N SER A 102 -7.50 -15.89 4.02
CA SER A 102 -8.37 -15.79 2.84
C SER A 102 -7.76 -16.49 1.62
N GLU A 103 -6.45 -16.34 1.40
CA GLU A 103 -5.75 -17.01 0.30
C GLU A 103 -5.65 -18.53 0.54
N ALA A 104 -5.46 -18.97 1.79
CA ALA A 104 -5.49 -20.38 2.12
C ALA A 104 -6.86 -21.00 1.83
N GLN A 105 -7.95 -20.30 2.18
CA GLN A 105 -9.30 -20.74 1.86
C GLN A 105 -9.52 -20.81 0.34
N GLU A 106 -9.13 -19.78 -0.39
CA GLU A 106 -9.21 -19.76 -1.86
C GLU A 106 -8.42 -20.93 -2.47
N PHE A 107 -7.21 -21.21 -1.96
CA PHE A 107 -6.39 -22.33 -2.41
C PHE A 107 -7.11 -23.67 -2.20
N LEU A 108 -7.69 -23.87 -1.01
CA LEU A 108 -8.43 -25.10 -0.71
C LEU A 108 -9.69 -25.26 -1.58
N ASP A 109 -10.37 -24.18 -1.88
CA ASP A 109 -11.54 -24.18 -2.75
C ASP A 109 -11.15 -24.49 -4.21
N ARG A 110 -10.04 -23.91 -4.71
CA ARG A 110 -9.47 -24.25 -6.01
C ARG A 110 -9.06 -25.73 -6.07
N LEU A 111 -8.45 -26.25 -4.99
CA LEU A 111 -8.04 -27.66 -4.93
C LEU A 111 -9.25 -28.62 -5.02
N LYS A 112 -10.34 -28.30 -4.34
CA LYS A 112 -11.59 -29.11 -4.36
C LYS A 112 -12.30 -29.05 -5.72
N ASN A 113 -12.29 -27.89 -6.37
CA ASN A 113 -13.07 -27.63 -7.56
C ASN A 113 -12.26 -27.82 -8.88
N GLY A 114 -11.01 -28.26 -8.80
CA GLY A 114 -10.13 -28.38 -9.97
C GLY A 114 -9.76 -27.02 -10.58
N GLY A 115 -9.70 -25.96 -9.73
CA GLY A 115 -9.50 -24.57 -10.16
C GLY A 115 -8.14 -24.31 -10.80
N PRO A 116 -7.87 -23.09 -11.27
CA PRO A 116 -6.64 -22.83 -12.00
C PRO A 116 -5.41 -22.95 -11.10
N PHE A 117 -4.43 -23.72 -11.56
CA PHE A 117 -3.11 -23.87 -10.95
C PHE A 117 -2.00 -23.58 -11.97
N PRO A 118 -0.82 -23.09 -11.53
CA PRO A 118 -0.49 -22.67 -10.16
C PRO A 118 -1.37 -21.49 -9.71
N MET A 119 -1.63 -21.37 -8.40
CA MET A 119 -2.21 -20.17 -7.81
C MET A 119 -1.10 -19.19 -7.46
N PHE A 120 -1.23 -17.95 -7.90
CA PHE A 120 -0.30 -16.87 -7.56
C PHE A 120 -0.93 -15.92 -6.53
N THR A 121 -0.12 -15.44 -5.58
CA THR A 121 -0.58 -14.42 -4.64
C THR A 121 -0.66 -13.04 -5.30
N SER A 122 -1.52 -12.16 -4.77
CA SER A 122 -1.82 -10.83 -5.33
C SER A 122 -1.23 -9.67 -4.54
N CYS A 123 -0.50 -9.93 -3.45
CA CYS A 123 -0.04 -8.89 -2.52
C CYS A 123 1.01 -7.92 -3.12
N CYS A 124 1.69 -8.29 -4.22
CA CYS A 124 2.68 -7.45 -4.89
C CYS A 124 2.07 -6.75 -6.10
N PRO A 125 1.83 -5.42 -6.06
CA PRO A 125 1.19 -4.70 -7.16
C PRO A 125 2.06 -4.64 -8.43
N ALA A 126 3.39 -4.64 -8.28
CA ALA A 126 4.29 -4.71 -9.43
C ALA A 126 4.20 -6.05 -10.16
N TRP A 127 4.03 -7.16 -9.43
CA TRP A 127 3.81 -8.49 -9.98
C TRP A 127 2.46 -8.56 -10.72
N VAL A 128 1.39 -8.11 -10.10
CA VAL A 128 0.07 -8.08 -10.73
C VAL A 128 0.12 -7.27 -12.04
N LYS A 129 0.72 -6.07 -11.98
CA LYS A 129 0.90 -5.21 -13.16
C LYS A 129 1.77 -5.85 -14.24
N TYR A 130 2.78 -6.60 -13.84
CA TYR A 130 3.63 -7.35 -14.79
C TYR A 130 2.80 -8.39 -15.57
N LEU A 131 1.96 -9.16 -14.87
CA LEU A 131 1.10 -10.14 -15.53
C LEU A 131 0.07 -9.48 -16.45
N GLU A 132 -0.54 -8.38 -16.03
CA GLU A 132 -1.48 -7.62 -16.87
C GLU A 132 -0.85 -7.17 -18.19
N LEU A 133 0.43 -6.79 -18.18
CA LEU A 133 1.12 -6.20 -19.32
C LEU A 133 1.83 -7.23 -20.21
N ASN A 134 2.27 -8.35 -19.65
CA ASN A 134 3.16 -9.27 -20.37
C ASN A 134 2.57 -10.68 -20.54
N ASP A 135 1.82 -11.16 -19.54
CA ASP A 135 1.29 -12.52 -19.52
C ASP A 135 -0.18 -12.59 -19.06
N PRO A 136 -1.09 -11.88 -19.73
CA PRO A 136 -2.50 -11.79 -19.30
C PRO A 136 -3.23 -13.14 -19.23
N LYS A 137 -2.72 -14.15 -19.90
CA LYS A 137 -3.24 -15.52 -19.84
C LYS A 137 -3.23 -16.12 -18.42
N TYR A 138 -2.38 -15.60 -17.52
CA TYR A 138 -2.30 -16.07 -16.14
C TYR A 138 -3.08 -15.22 -15.13
N LEU A 139 -3.82 -14.22 -15.56
CA LEU A 139 -4.59 -13.36 -14.63
C LEU A 139 -5.61 -14.18 -13.83
N HIS A 140 -6.20 -15.20 -14.39
CA HIS A 140 -7.11 -16.11 -13.69
C HIS A 140 -6.42 -17.00 -12.65
N ASN A 141 -5.09 -17.10 -12.69
CA ASN A 141 -4.30 -17.80 -11.71
C ASN A 141 -3.97 -16.95 -10.47
N ILE A 142 -4.12 -15.62 -10.55
CA ILE A 142 -3.89 -14.74 -9.41
C ILE A 142 -4.99 -14.94 -8.38
N SER A 143 -4.64 -14.85 -7.09
CA SER A 143 -5.59 -14.79 -5.99
C SER A 143 -6.53 -13.59 -6.15
N SER A 144 -7.79 -13.79 -5.82
CA SER A 144 -8.81 -12.74 -5.77
C SER A 144 -8.68 -11.83 -4.54
N CYS A 145 -7.80 -12.17 -3.59
CA CYS A 145 -7.61 -11.39 -2.38
C CYS A 145 -6.97 -10.02 -2.67
N LYS A 146 -7.45 -8.99 -1.98
CA LYS A 146 -6.74 -7.71 -1.91
C LYS A 146 -5.38 -7.91 -1.23
N SER A 147 -4.42 -7.03 -1.54
CA SER A 147 -3.18 -7.00 -0.76
C SER A 147 -3.45 -6.67 0.71
N PRO A 148 -2.54 -7.02 1.64
CA PRO A 148 -2.69 -6.66 3.05
C PRO A 148 -2.95 -5.16 3.27
N MET A 149 -2.33 -4.30 2.47
CA MET A 149 -2.55 -2.85 2.54
C MET A 149 -4.01 -2.49 2.23
N GLU A 150 -4.54 -2.98 1.11
CA GLU A 150 -5.91 -2.68 0.68
C GLU A 150 -6.97 -3.44 1.49
N MET A 151 -6.65 -4.64 1.97
CA MET A 151 -7.53 -5.38 2.88
C MET A 151 -7.70 -4.63 4.20
N PHE A 152 -6.60 -4.11 4.76
CA PHE A 152 -6.66 -3.34 5.99
C PHE A 152 -7.42 -2.03 5.80
N ALA A 153 -7.23 -1.37 4.67
CA ALA A 153 -7.96 -0.15 4.35
C ALA A 153 -9.48 -0.37 4.33
N ALA A 154 -9.93 -1.47 3.75
CA ALA A 154 -11.34 -1.83 3.73
C ALA A 154 -11.89 -2.06 5.17
N VAL A 155 -11.13 -2.75 6.03
CA VAL A 155 -11.48 -2.97 7.44
C VAL A 155 -11.54 -1.65 8.22
N LEU A 156 -10.55 -0.76 8.03
CA LEU A 156 -10.51 0.53 8.72
C LEU A 156 -11.66 1.44 8.27
N ARG A 157 -11.99 1.45 6.99
CA ARG A 157 -13.14 2.20 6.49
C ARG A 157 -14.44 1.74 7.15
N ASP A 158 -14.64 0.44 7.28
CA ASP A 158 -15.82 -0.11 7.96
C ASP A 158 -15.83 0.23 9.46
N LYS A 159 -14.69 0.05 10.12
CA LYS A 159 -14.50 0.38 11.54
C LYS A 159 -14.85 1.83 11.87
N TYR A 160 -14.49 2.78 11.00
CA TYR A 160 -14.67 4.20 11.28
C TYR A 160 -15.94 4.80 10.69
N ARG A 161 -16.72 4.05 9.92
CA ARG A 161 -17.93 4.54 9.23
C ARG A 161 -18.90 5.27 10.17
N GLU A 162 -19.26 4.62 11.27
CA GLU A 162 -20.20 5.19 12.25
C GLU A 162 -19.62 6.40 12.97
N LYS A 163 -18.34 6.33 13.34
CA LYS A 163 -17.65 7.42 14.03
C LYS A 163 -17.50 8.65 13.14
N ASP A 164 -17.17 8.45 11.86
CA ASP A 164 -17.06 9.52 10.87
C ASP A 164 -18.42 10.18 10.61
N ALA A 165 -19.51 9.40 10.56
CA ALA A 165 -20.86 9.92 10.43
C ALA A 165 -21.31 10.71 11.67
N ALA A 166 -20.90 10.30 12.86
CA ALA A 166 -21.28 10.94 14.10
C ALA A 166 -20.56 12.27 14.35
N ASP A 167 -19.27 12.37 14.04
CA ASP A 167 -18.45 13.56 14.32
C ASP A 167 -18.23 14.46 13.08
N GLY A 168 -18.75 14.05 11.91
CA GLY A 168 -18.62 14.80 10.65
C GLY A 168 -17.20 14.87 10.11
N ARG A 169 -16.29 14.06 10.64
CA ARG A 169 -14.91 13.95 10.16
C ARG A 169 -14.80 12.86 9.10
N ARG A 170 -13.71 12.89 8.37
CA ARG A 170 -13.35 11.86 7.40
C ARG A 170 -12.13 11.09 7.90
N THR A 171 -12.22 9.77 7.93
CA THR A 171 -11.01 8.94 8.09
C THR A 171 -10.14 9.07 6.83
N TYR A 172 -8.92 9.60 7.03
CA TYR A 172 -7.89 9.74 6.02
C TYR A 172 -6.82 8.69 6.28
N HIS A 173 -6.75 7.71 5.40
CA HIS A 173 -5.91 6.53 5.59
C HIS A 173 -4.56 6.69 4.90
N VAL A 174 -3.48 6.69 5.67
CA VAL A 174 -2.11 6.76 5.19
C VAL A 174 -1.43 5.41 5.39
N ALA A 175 -0.81 4.89 4.34
CA ALA A 175 0.00 3.67 4.41
C ALA A 175 1.49 4.03 4.30
N ILE A 176 2.30 3.61 5.28
CA ILE A 176 3.77 3.73 5.25
C ILE A 176 4.32 2.41 4.76
N MET A 177 4.82 2.41 3.52
CA MET A 177 5.20 1.21 2.78
C MET A 177 6.60 1.35 2.17
N PRO A 178 7.44 0.31 2.18
CA PRO A 178 8.77 0.36 1.56
C PRO A 178 8.71 0.16 0.04
N CYS A 179 7.52 0.15 -0.55
CA CYS A 179 7.28 -0.25 -1.93
C CYS A 179 6.63 0.89 -2.74
N THR A 180 7.34 1.38 -3.76
CA THR A 180 6.83 2.46 -4.62
C THR A 180 5.61 2.03 -5.46
N ALA A 181 5.51 0.75 -5.82
CA ALA A 181 4.36 0.22 -6.55
C ALA A 181 3.05 0.28 -5.74
N LYS A 182 3.12 0.35 -4.41
CA LYS A 182 1.95 0.56 -3.55
C LYS A 182 1.26 1.90 -3.79
N LYS A 183 1.98 2.93 -4.25
CA LYS A 183 1.38 4.21 -4.69
C LYS A 183 0.48 4.03 -5.93
N MET A 184 0.90 3.14 -6.83
CA MET A 184 0.11 2.80 -8.02
C MET A 184 -1.10 1.94 -7.63
N GLU A 185 -0.93 0.98 -6.73
CA GLU A 185 -2.02 0.12 -6.24
C GLU A 185 -3.13 0.96 -5.61
N ALA A 186 -2.80 1.85 -4.67
CA ALA A 186 -3.77 2.73 -4.01
C ALA A 186 -4.54 3.65 -4.98
N ALA A 187 -3.99 3.91 -6.18
CA ALA A 187 -4.64 4.72 -7.20
C ALA A 187 -5.50 3.90 -8.19
N ARG A 188 -5.61 2.58 -8.01
CA ARG A 188 -6.39 1.73 -8.92
C ARG A 188 -7.90 1.93 -8.69
N PRO A 189 -8.70 2.01 -9.76
CA PRO A 189 -10.14 2.27 -9.64
C PRO A 189 -10.90 1.19 -8.88
N GLU A 190 -10.44 -0.07 -8.92
CA GLU A 190 -11.05 -1.18 -8.19
C GLU A 190 -10.93 -1.05 -6.65
N PHE A 191 -10.03 -0.20 -6.16
CA PHE A 191 -9.88 0.13 -4.74
C PHE A 191 -10.49 1.50 -4.39
N THR A 192 -11.42 1.94 -5.21
CA THR A 192 -12.16 3.19 -4.99
C THR A 192 -13.63 2.86 -4.75
N GLN A 193 -14.19 3.36 -3.65
CA GLN A 193 -15.61 3.21 -3.33
C GLN A 193 -16.22 4.57 -3.05
N GLU A 194 -17.41 4.81 -3.61
CA GLU A 194 -18.13 6.09 -3.49
C GLU A 194 -17.26 7.31 -3.88
N GLY A 195 -16.38 7.13 -4.89
CA GLY A 195 -15.47 8.17 -5.36
C GLY A 195 -14.25 8.42 -4.46
N ARG A 196 -13.98 7.55 -3.48
CA ARG A 196 -12.84 7.66 -2.56
C ARG A 196 -11.97 6.41 -2.61
N PRO A 197 -10.64 6.55 -2.65
CA PRO A 197 -9.74 5.41 -2.56
C PRO A 197 -9.81 4.79 -1.15
N ASP A 198 -9.57 3.48 -1.06
CA ASP A 198 -9.49 2.77 0.22
C ASP A 198 -8.25 3.24 1.03
N VAL A 199 -7.14 3.51 0.35
CA VAL A 199 -5.93 4.15 0.90
C VAL A 199 -5.77 5.53 0.27
N ASP A 200 -5.87 6.59 1.06
CA ASP A 200 -5.76 7.97 0.56
C ASP A 200 -4.34 8.35 0.16
N LEU A 201 -3.34 7.83 0.86
CA LEU A 201 -1.95 8.21 0.67
C LEU A 201 -0.99 7.07 0.99
N VAL A 202 0.03 6.90 0.15
CA VAL A 202 1.14 5.98 0.41
C VAL A 202 2.44 6.76 0.53
N ILE A 203 3.10 6.66 1.69
CA ILE A 203 4.44 7.19 1.95
C ILE A 203 5.45 6.05 1.84
N THR A 204 6.54 6.31 1.14
CA THR A 204 7.65 5.36 0.97
C THR A 204 8.93 5.97 1.49
#